data_1bfbf690a906ea32921d8a05beb27d50
#
_entry.id   1bfbf690a906ea32921d8a05beb27d50
#
_cell.length_a   1.000
_cell.length_b   1.000
_cell.length_c   1.000
_cell.angle_alpha   90.00
_cell.angle_beta   90.00
_cell.angle_gamma   90.00
#
_symmetry.space_group_name_H-M   'P 1'
#
loop_
_entity.id
_entity.type
_entity.pdbx_description
1 polymer ?
#
loop_
_entity_poly.entity_id
_entity_poly.type
_entity_poly.pdbx_seq_one_letter_code
_entity_poly.pdbx_strand_id
1 'polypeptide(L)'
;MRIASKISLSDEDNEFDGKYLSKEQMSALLEYYSTCTEPRRKEFLEMFFFAFHACGLRVVDVMTLQWGHVNFEKKELRKIMIKTNKRHVIPLTEPALHILHRWQEKRAGCRYVFNLVKDDLDLDDAEALYKARNNATKCINQSLAVVGEQIGLPFSLSMHCARHSFAVFALNKGLSMSVVSRLLGHGSTDVTEKVYAKFLPETLSAEVARLKEDFAYLEIL
;
A
#
# COMPACT_ATOMS: atom_id res chain seq x y z
N MET A 1 23.74 -3.24 -21.74
CA MET A 1 24.87 -3.72 -20.90
C MET A 1 24.38 -3.76 -19.46
N ARG A 2 24.41 -4.94 -18.83
CA ARG A 2 23.80 -5.19 -17.52
C ARG A 2 24.69 -4.68 -16.39
N ILE A 3 24.22 -3.79 -15.53
CA ILE A 3 24.70 -3.71 -14.16
C ILE A 3 23.49 -3.43 -13.28
N ALA A 4 22.71 -4.47 -12.97
CA ALA A 4 21.87 -4.47 -11.79
C ALA A 4 22.68 -5.11 -10.68
N SER A 5 23.55 -4.36 -10.02
CA SER A 5 24.05 -4.75 -8.71
C SER A 5 22.84 -4.76 -7.78
N LYS A 6 22.47 -5.96 -7.32
CA LYS A 6 21.46 -6.21 -6.30
C LYS A 6 21.86 -5.45 -5.04
N ILE A 7 21.41 -4.21 -4.90
CA ILE A 7 21.25 -3.64 -3.57
C ILE A 7 20.11 -4.45 -2.96
N SER A 8 20.44 -5.28 -1.99
CA SER A 8 19.47 -5.96 -1.15
C SER A 8 18.60 -4.89 -0.52
N LEU A 9 17.46 -4.62 -1.13
CA LEU A 9 16.37 -3.89 -0.49
C LEU A 9 15.96 -4.81 0.65
N SER A 10 16.24 -4.40 1.90
CA SER A 10 16.03 -5.18 3.12
C SER A 10 14.72 -5.95 3.09
N ASP A 11 14.73 -7.15 3.67
CA ASP A 11 13.63 -8.13 3.73
C ASP A 11 12.39 -7.66 4.52
N GLU A 12 12.22 -6.35 4.75
CA GLU A 12 11.08 -5.76 5.45
C GLU A 12 9.71 -6.23 4.94
N ASP A 13 9.65 -6.68 3.68
CA ASP A 13 8.41 -7.23 3.10
C ASP A 13 8.20 -8.73 3.39
N ASN A 14 9.17 -9.41 3.98
CA ASN A 14 9.12 -10.86 4.17
C ASN A 14 8.70 -11.27 5.59
N GLU A 15 8.64 -10.32 6.53
CA GLU A 15 8.19 -10.56 7.89
C GLU A 15 6.97 -9.67 8.21
N PHE A 16 5.89 -10.32 8.60
CA PHE A 16 4.74 -9.63 9.15
C PHE A 16 4.97 -9.42 10.65
N ASP A 17 5.21 -8.18 11.03
CA ASP A 17 5.44 -7.77 12.42
C ASP A 17 4.13 -7.61 13.24
N GLY A 18 2.99 -8.00 12.69
CA GLY A 18 1.69 -7.93 13.35
C GLY A 18 0.99 -6.58 13.25
N LYS A 19 1.62 -5.58 12.63
CA LYS A 19 1.13 -4.20 12.61
C LYS A 19 0.24 -3.94 11.40
N TYR A 20 -1.06 -3.96 11.61
CA TYR A 20 -2.07 -3.54 10.64
C TYR A 20 -3.19 -2.80 11.37
N LEU A 21 -3.95 -2.00 10.65
CA LEU A 21 -5.08 -1.26 11.21
C LEU A 21 -6.36 -2.10 11.11
N SER A 22 -7.10 -2.20 12.22
CA SER A 22 -8.48 -2.67 12.19
C SER A 22 -9.39 -1.64 11.49
N LYS A 23 -10.64 -2.00 11.26
CA LYS A 23 -11.63 -1.09 10.69
C LYS A 23 -11.83 0.15 11.58
N GLU A 24 -11.90 -0.03 12.88
CA GLU A 24 -12.07 1.02 13.89
C GLU A 24 -10.84 1.93 13.93
N GLN A 25 -9.64 1.36 13.90
CA GLN A 25 -8.39 2.13 13.86
C GLN A 25 -8.24 2.90 12.54
N MET A 26 -8.66 2.33 11.41
CA MET A 26 -8.70 3.04 10.13
C MET A 26 -9.71 4.21 10.18
N SER A 27 -10.86 4.02 10.81
CA SER A 27 -11.85 5.10 10.99
C SER A 27 -11.29 6.22 11.88
N ALA A 28 -10.61 5.89 12.99
CA ALA A 28 -9.94 6.88 13.84
C ALA A 28 -8.86 7.66 13.08
N LEU A 29 -8.11 6.98 12.21
CA LEU A 29 -7.10 7.63 11.36
C LEU A 29 -7.74 8.60 10.34
N LEU A 30 -8.89 8.25 9.76
CA LEU A 30 -9.66 9.12 8.87
C LEU A 30 -10.24 10.33 9.60
N GLU A 31 -10.73 10.15 10.83
CA GLU A 31 -11.21 11.23 11.68
C GLU A 31 -10.06 12.21 12.01
N TYR A 32 -8.90 11.66 12.40
CA TYR A 32 -7.70 12.47 12.61
C TYR A 32 -7.33 13.27 11.35
N TYR A 33 -7.33 12.63 10.17
CA TYR A 33 -7.05 13.31 8.90
C TYR A 33 -8.02 14.47 8.63
N SER A 34 -9.30 14.29 8.95
CA SER A 34 -10.32 15.33 8.71
C SER A 34 -10.07 16.60 9.53
N THR A 35 -9.54 16.45 10.74
CA THR A 35 -9.26 17.55 11.68
C THR A 35 -7.81 18.03 11.66
N CYS A 36 -6.92 17.34 10.96
CA CYS A 36 -5.49 17.67 10.89
C CYS A 36 -5.25 19.00 10.18
N THR A 37 -4.67 19.96 10.89
CA THR A 37 -4.33 21.29 10.39
C THR A 37 -2.87 21.41 9.93
N GLU A 38 -2.01 20.45 10.27
CA GLU A 38 -0.60 20.45 9.91
C GLU A 38 -0.43 19.95 8.47
N PRO A 39 -0.03 20.82 7.50
CA PRO A 39 -0.11 20.50 6.07
C PRO A 39 0.75 19.30 5.69
N ARG A 40 1.99 19.22 6.21
CA ARG A 40 2.92 18.15 5.84
C ARG A 40 2.45 16.79 6.37
N ARG A 41 1.89 16.76 7.57
CA ARG A 41 1.33 15.54 8.16
C ARG A 41 0.11 15.06 7.38
N LYS A 42 -0.76 16.00 6.97
CA LYS A 42 -1.91 15.72 6.13
C LYS A 42 -1.51 15.10 4.79
N GLU A 43 -0.45 15.62 4.16
CA GLU A 43 0.12 15.05 2.95
C GLU A 43 0.64 13.61 3.16
N PHE A 44 1.31 13.33 4.26
CA PHE A 44 1.77 11.98 4.58
C PHE A 44 0.61 11.00 4.83
N LEU A 45 -0.47 11.45 5.45
CA LEU A 45 -1.69 10.68 5.60
C LEU A 45 -2.36 10.40 4.24
N GLU A 46 -2.39 11.38 3.34
CA GLU A 46 -2.87 11.16 1.96
C GLU A 46 -2.04 10.10 1.23
N MET A 47 -0.72 10.09 1.40
CA MET A 47 0.16 9.07 0.82
C MET A 47 -0.08 7.69 1.45
N PHE A 48 -0.33 7.62 2.76
CA PHE A 48 -0.71 6.39 3.45
C PHE A 48 -2.02 5.83 2.92
N PHE A 49 -3.07 6.66 2.84
CA PHE A 49 -4.36 6.25 2.28
C PHE A 49 -4.25 5.88 0.80
N PHE A 50 -3.45 6.62 0.03
CA PHE A 50 -3.20 6.26 -1.36
C PHE A 50 -2.54 4.88 -1.46
N ALA A 51 -1.50 4.61 -0.66
CA ALA A 51 -0.84 3.30 -0.66
C ALA A 51 -1.83 2.17 -0.32
N PHE A 52 -2.70 2.37 0.68
CA PHE A 52 -3.75 1.42 1.04
C PHE A 52 -4.72 1.19 -0.14
N HIS A 53 -5.28 2.25 -0.71
CA HIS A 53 -6.27 2.18 -1.79
C HIS A 53 -5.68 1.79 -3.15
N ALA A 54 -4.37 1.89 -3.33
CA ALA A 54 -3.62 1.37 -4.48
C ALA A 54 -3.06 -0.04 -4.19
N CYS A 55 -3.88 -0.88 -3.57
CA CYS A 55 -3.59 -2.29 -3.29
C CYS A 55 -2.30 -2.53 -2.49
N GLY A 56 -2.04 -1.69 -1.50
CA GLY A 56 -0.87 -1.84 -0.63
C GLY A 56 0.46 -1.52 -1.33
N LEU A 57 0.48 -0.47 -2.16
CA LEU A 57 1.67 -0.04 -2.89
C LEU A 57 2.84 0.25 -1.93
N ARG A 58 4.04 -0.19 -2.27
CA ARG A 58 5.24 0.03 -1.44
C ARG A 58 5.62 1.51 -1.41
N VAL A 59 6.21 1.97 -0.31
CA VAL A 59 6.66 3.36 -0.16
C VAL A 59 7.59 3.80 -1.29
N VAL A 60 8.51 2.93 -1.73
CA VAL A 60 9.42 3.24 -2.85
C VAL A 60 8.65 3.44 -4.16
N ASP A 61 7.57 2.72 -4.36
CA ASP A 61 6.74 2.85 -5.55
C ASP A 61 5.79 4.06 -5.46
N VAL A 62 5.35 4.43 -4.26
CA VAL A 62 4.62 5.69 -3.99
C VAL A 62 5.52 6.89 -4.28
N MET A 63 6.74 6.92 -3.70
CA MET A 63 7.65 8.05 -3.86
C MET A 63 8.12 8.28 -5.29
N THR A 64 8.19 7.22 -6.10
CA THR A 64 8.63 7.27 -7.51
C THR A 64 7.47 7.21 -8.49
N LEU A 65 6.24 7.43 -8.01
CA LEU A 65 5.06 7.46 -8.86
C LEU A 65 5.08 8.72 -9.75
N GLN A 66 4.96 8.53 -11.05
CA GLN A 66 4.90 9.61 -12.04
C GLN A 66 3.50 9.70 -12.64
N TRP A 67 3.11 10.87 -13.12
CA TRP A 67 1.81 11.06 -13.78
C TRP A 67 1.61 10.15 -14.97
N GLY A 68 2.66 9.85 -15.74
CA GLY A 68 2.61 8.91 -16.87
C GLY A 68 2.29 7.46 -16.50
N HIS A 69 2.35 7.10 -15.19
CA HIS A 69 1.93 5.79 -14.72
C HIS A 69 0.42 5.69 -14.48
N VAL A 70 -0.30 6.82 -14.40
CA VAL A 70 -1.72 6.88 -14.04
C VAL A 70 -2.56 7.02 -15.30
N ASN A 71 -3.50 6.12 -15.50
CA ASN A 71 -4.53 6.23 -16.50
C ASN A 71 -5.88 6.51 -15.81
N PHE A 72 -6.31 7.76 -15.82
CA PHE A 72 -7.56 8.19 -15.18
C PHE A 72 -8.80 7.63 -15.87
N GLU A 73 -8.77 7.52 -17.20
CA GLU A 73 -9.90 6.98 -17.99
C GLU A 73 -10.16 5.51 -17.67
N LYS A 74 -9.09 4.70 -17.61
CA LYS A 74 -9.17 3.27 -17.28
C LYS A 74 -9.17 3.01 -15.77
N LYS A 75 -9.01 4.04 -14.95
CA LYS A 75 -8.87 3.94 -13.49
C LYS A 75 -7.82 2.92 -13.07
N GLU A 76 -6.64 2.98 -13.68
CA GLU A 76 -5.56 2.04 -13.41
C GLU A 76 -4.20 2.73 -13.32
N LEU A 77 -3.30 2.13 -12.54
CA LEU A 77 -1.90 2.49 -12.42
C LEU A 77 -1.05 1.41 -13.08
N ARG A 78 -0.16 1.82 -13.98
CA ARG A 78 0.79 0.92 -14.67
C ARG A 78 2.21 1.34 -14.37
N LYS A 79 2.94 0.52 -13.64
CA LYS A 79 4.29 0.82 -13.22
C LYS A 79 5.19 -0.42 -13.25
N ILE A 80 6.47 -0.23 -13.55
CA ILE A 80 7.49 -1.22 -13.23
C ILE A 80 7.87 -1.00 -11.76
N MET A 81 7.63 -2.03 -10.94
CA MET A 81 7.87 -1.98 -9.51
C MET A 81 9.37 -1.98 -9.23
N ILE A 82 9.84 -1.04 -8.42
CA ILE A 82 11.27 -0.86 -8.14
C ILE A 82 11.91 -2.11 -7.52
N LYS A 83 11.25 -2.73 -6.53
CA LYS A 83 11.82 -3.91 -5.81
C LYS A 83 11.89 -5.16 -6.70
N THR A 84 10.88 -5.41 -7.52
CA THR A 84 10.74 -6.69 -8.25
C THR A 84 11.10 -6.59 -9.73
N ASN A 85 11.29 -5.38 -10.23
CA ASN A 85 11.49 -5.06 -11.64
C ASN A 85 10.44 -5.71 -12.57
N LYS A 86 9.21 -5.89 -12.05
CA LYS A 86 8.09 -6.45 -12.80
C LYS A 86 7.07 -5.38 -13.12
N ARG A 87 6.52 -5.43 -14.33
CA ARG A 87 5.37 -4.59 -14.70
C ARG A 87 4.17 -5.01 -13.84
N HIS A 88 3.54 -4.01 -13.21
CA HIS A 88 2.37 -4.20 -12.40
C HIS A 88 1.26 -3.27 -12.85
N VAL A 89 0.04 -3.79 -12.91
CA VAL A 89 -1.17 -3.04 -13.22
C VAL A 89 -2.06 -3.13 -11.99
N ILE A 90 -2.40 -1.99 -11.43
CA ILE A 90 -3.20 -1.86 -10.21
C ILE A 90 -4.49 -1.12 -10.57
N PRO A 91 -5.67 -1.71 -10.35
CA PRO A 91 -6.93 -0.97 -10.44
C PRO A 91 -6.97 0.09 -9.33
N LEU A 92 -7.38 1.29 -9.68
CA LEU A 92 -7.50 2.41 -8.75
C LEU A 92 -8.95 2.52 -8.25
N THR A 93 -9.11 2.58 -6.95
CA THR A 93 -10.40 2.84 -6.30
C THR A 93 -10.74 4.34 -6.37
N GLU A 94 -12.02 4.71 -6.21
CA GLU A 94 -12.43 6.11 -6.20
C GLU A 94 -11.67 6.95 -5.15
N PRO A 95 -11.43 6.48 -3.89
CA PRO A 95 -10.61 7.24 -2.95
C PRO A 95 -9.17 7.47 -3.44
N ALA A 96 -8.54 6.50 -4.13
CA ALA A 96 -7.22 6.69 -4.71
C ALA A 96 -7.24 7.76 -5.82
N LEU A 97 -8.26 7.75 -6.68
CA LEU A 97 -8.44 8.75 -7.73
C LEU A 97 -8.67 10.16 -7.15
N HIS A 98 -9.48 10.29 -6.10
CA HIS A 98 -9.69 11.57 -5.42
C HIS A 98 -8.38 12.16 -4.86
N ILE A 99 -7.53 11.30 -4.28
CA ILE A 99 -6.21 11.74 -3.81
C ILE A 99 -5.36 12.20 -5.00
N LEU A 100 -5.31 11.43 -6.08
CA LEU A 100 -4.53 11.78 -7.27
C LEU A 100 -4.99 13.10 -7.90
N HIS A 101 -6.29 13.36 -8.02
CA HIS A 101 -6.81 14.62 -8.55
C HIS A 101 -6.37 15.82 -7.70
N ARG A 102 -6.48 15.73 -6.35
CA ARG A 102 -5.99 16.80 -5.47
C ARG A 102 -4.49 17.04 -5.62
N TRP A 103 -3.70 15.99 -5.80
CA TRP A 103 -2.27 16.12 -6.02
C TRP A 103 -1.93 16.64 -7.41
N GLN A 104 -2.75 16.37 -8.42
CA GLN A 104 -2.60 16.93 -9.77
C GLN A 104 -2.72 18.46 -9.77
N GLU A 105 -3.66 18.99 -9.00
CA GLU A 105 -3.79 20.44 -8.82
C GLU A 105 -2.56 21.06 -8.12
N LYS A 106 -2.05 20.38 -7.06
CA LYS A 106 -0.89 20.86 -6.29
C LYS A 106 0.44 20.71 -7.04
N ARG A 107 0.57 19.74 -7.91
CA ARG A 107 1.83 19.32 -8.55
C ARG A 107 1.79 19.38 -10.08
N ALA A 108 0.99 20.29 -10.64
CA ALA A 108 0.97 20.50 -12.07
C ALA A 108 2.37 20.82 -12.61
N GLY A 109 2.81 20.08 -13.63
CA GLY A 109 4.14 20.23 -14.25
C GLY A 109 5.30 19.54 -13.54
N CYS A 110 5.09 18.95 -12.35
CA CYS A 110 6.11 18.14 -11.69
C CYS A 110 6.16 16.72 -12.27
N ARG A 111 7.34 16.10 -12.22
CA ARG A 111 7.54 14.72 -12.67
C ARG A 111 6.83 13.70 -11.79
N TYR A 112 7.01 13.83 -10.47
CA TYR A 112 6.44 12.89 -9.51
C TYR A 112 5.11 13.38 -8.94
N VAL A 113 4.20 12.45 -8.69
CA VAL A 113 2.88 12.70 -8.11
C VAL A 113 3.01 13.30 -6.71
N PHE A 114 3.83 12.65 -5.87
CA PHE A 114 4.05 13.09 -4.50
C PHE A 114 5.38 13.84 -4.34
N ASN A 115 5.44 14.78 -3.39
CA ASN A 115 6.60 15.62 -3.13
C ASN A 115 7.62 14.97 -2.18
N LEU A 116 7.90 13.68 -2.39
CA LEU A 116 8.82 12.90 -1.55
C LEU A 116 10.25 12.93 -2.05
N VAL A 117 10.42 13.13 -3.35
CA VAL A 117 11.71 13.19 -4.01
C VAL A 117 11.74 14.36 -4.98
N LYS A 118 12.94 14.79 -5.33
CA LYS A 118 13.14 15.83 -6.33
C LYS A 118 12.85 15.30 -7.73
N ASP A 119 12.39 16.17 -8.62
CA ASP A 119 12.04 15.79 -10.00
C ASP A 119 13.26 15.39 -10.84
N ASP A 120 14.47 15.78 -10.42
CA ASP A 120 15.75 15.45 -11.05
C ASP A 120 16.37 14.11 -10.53
N LEU A 121 15.70 13.40 -9.62
CA LEU A 121 16.20 12.12 -9.12
C LEU A 121 16.39 11.13 -10.27
N ASP A 122 17.63 10.67 -10.43
CA ASP A 122 17.96 9.59 -11.34
C ASP A 122 17.57 8.24 -10.70
N LEU A 123 16.62 7.56 -11.34
CA LEU A 123 16.15 6.24 -10.87
C LEU A 123 17.10 5.10 -11.24
N ASP A 124 18.03 5.33 -12.16
CA ASP A 124 19.05 4.38 -12.57
C ASP A 124 20.30 4.47 -11.66
N ASP A 125 20.46 5.58 -10.92
CA ASP A 125 21.44 5.69 -9.86
C ASP A 125 20.94 5.00 -8.58
N ALA A 126 21.43 3.79 -8.35
CA ALA A 126 21.01 2.96 -7.21
C ALA A 126 21.34 3.59 -5.86
N GLU A 127 22.46 4.33 -5.73
CA GLU A 127 22.86 4.97 -4.48
C GLU A 127 21.97 6.19 -4.19
N ALA A 128 21.71 7.02 -5.19
CA ALA A 128 20.81 8.17 -5.07
C ALA A 128 19.39 7.72 -4.72
N LEU A 129 18.88 6.68 -5.39
CA LEU A 129 17.58 6.10 -5.11
C LEU A 129 17.49 5.51 -3.69
N TYR A 130 18.53 4.81 -3.24
CA TYR A 130 18.60 4.26 -1.88
C TYR A 130 18.57 5.35 -0.82
N LYS A 131 19.39 6.41 -0.97
CA LYS A 131 19.39 7.56 -0.07
C LYS A 131 18.05 8.29 -0.04
N ALA A 132 17.47 8.54 -1.21
CA ALA A 132 16.18 9.20 -1.35
C ALA A 132 15.07 8.38 -0.65
N ARG A 133 15.04 7.05 -0.88
CA ARG A 133 14.09 6.15 -0.23
C ARG A 133 14.20 6.18 1.29
N ASN A 134 15.41 6.06 1.82
CA ASN A 134 15.60 6.02 3.27
C ASN A 134 15.19 7.34 3.91
N ASN A 135 15.52 8.48 3.31
CA ASN A 135 15.13 9.79 3.80
C ASN A 135 13.60 9.98 3.76
N ALA A 136 12.97 9.64 2.64
CA ALA A 136 11.52 9.72 2.48
C ALA A 136 10.80 8.82 3.48
N THR A 137 11.21 7.54 3.58
CA THR A 137 10.62 6.58 4.51
C THR A 137 10.75 7.04 5.96
N LYS A 138 11.95 7.51 6.36
CA LYS A 138 12.18 8.03 7.71
C LYS A 138 11.26 9.22 8.01
N CYS A 139 11.18 10.19 7.11
CA CYS A 139 10.38 11.40 7.29
C CYS A 139 8.89 11.07 7.44
N ILE A 140 8.35 10.23 6.54
CA ILE A 140 6.93 9.81 6.61
C ILE A 140 6.66 9.02 7.89
N ASN A 141 7.47 8.00 8.18
CA ASN A 141 7.21 7.12 9.31
C ASN A 141 7.34 7.84 10.66
N GLN A 142 8.24 8.82 10.81
CA GLN A 142 8.29 9.67 12.00
C GLN A 142 6.98 10.45 12.19
N SER A 143 6.42 11.02 11.15
CA SER A 143 5.15 11.73 11.23
C SER A 143 3.97 10.80 11.50
N LEU A 144 3.93 9.63 10.83
CA LEU A 144 2.88 8.64 11.04
C LEU A 144 2.93 8.05 12.46
N ALA A 145 4.12 7.83 13.04
CA ALA A 145 4.27 7.36 14.42
C ALA A 145 3.61 8.31 15.41
N VAL A 146 3.82 9.62 15.26
CA VAL A 146 3.15 10.65 16.09
C VAL A 146 1.63 10.56 15.95
N VAL A 147 1.13 10.38 14.74
CA VAL A 147 -0.32 10.20 14.51
C VAL A 147 -0.82 8.94 15.20
N GLY A 148 -0.09 7.83 15.07
CA GLY A 148 -0.43 6.56 15.72
C GLY A 148 -0.56 6.70 17.23
N GLU A 149 0.37 7.40 17.89
CA GLU A 149 0.30 7.72 19.32
C GLU A 149 -0.94 8.56 19.66
N GLN A 150 -1.22 9.60 18.88
CA GLN A 150 -2.34 10.51 19.13
C GLN A 150 -3.71 9.84 19.00
N ILE A 151 -3.83 8.83 18.12
CA ILE A 151 -5.06 8.03 18.00
C ILE A 151 -5.05 6.75 18.86
N GLY A 152 -4.05 6.58 19.73
CA GLY A 152 -3.98 5.48 20.69
C GLY A 152 -3.67 4.11 20.07
N LEU A 153 -2.90 4.04 18.98
CA LEU A 153 -2.48 2.73 18.44
C LEU A 153 -1.51 2.02 19.38
N PRO A 154 -1.62 0.70 19.53
CA PRO A 154 -0.71 -0.10 20.37
C PRO A 154 0.66 -0.36 19.69
N PHE A 155 0.90 0.22 18.51
CA PHE A 155 2.13 0.08 17.73
C PHE A 155 2.45 1.37 16.98
N SER A 156 3.70 1.52 16.57
CA SER A 156 4.13 2.65 15.74
C SER A 156 3.57 2.54 14.32
N LEU A 157 2.76 3.52 13.91
CA LEU A 157 2.20 3.58 12.56
C LEU A 157 3.30 3.87 11.54
N SER A 158 3.28 3.19 10.41
CA SER A 158 4.25 3.34 9.32
C SER A 158 3.60 3.13 7.95
N MET A 159 4.28 3.51 6.88
CA MET A 159 3.79 3.22 5.52
C MET A 159 3.60 1.73 5.24
N HIS A 160 4.37 0.87 5.94
CA HIS A 160 4.22 -0.58 5.79
C HIS A 160 2.88 -1.08 6.35
N CYS A 161 2.37 -0.43 7.40
CA CYS A 161 1.05 -0.74 7.95
C CYS A 161 -0.08 -0.55 6.91
N ALA A 162 0.04 0.41 5.97
CA ALA A 162 -0.95 0.56 4.90
C ALA A 162 -1.05 -0.71 4.03
N ARG A 163 0.10 -1.29 3.70
CA ARG A 163 0.19 -2.52 2.90
C ARG A 163 -0.36 -3.74 3.65
N HIS A 164 0.03 -3.90 4.91
CA HIS A 164 -0.49 -4.98 5.73
C HIS A 164 -1.99 -4.85 5.97
N SER A 165 -2.47 -3.64 6.25
CA SER A 165 -3.90 -3.37 6.43
C SER A 165 -4.69 -3.69 5.17
N PHE A 166 -4.19 -3.31 3.98
CA PHE A 166 -4.83 -3.69 2.72
C PHE A 166 -4.93 -5.21 2.57
N ALA A 167 -3.82 -5.93 2.80
CA ALA A 167 -3.79 -7.38 2.62
C ALA A 167 -4.78 -8.09 3.56
N VAL A 168 -4.75 -7.75 4.87
CA VAL A 168 -5.67 -8.31 5.86
C VAL A 168 -7.12 -7.97 5.53
N PHE A 169 -7.39 -6.71 5.16
CA PHE A 169 -8.72 -6.28 4.78
C PHE A 169 -9.25 -7.02 3.54
N ALA A 170 -8.40 -7.20 2.52
CA ALA A 170 -8.76 -7.92 1.30
C ALA A 170 -9.06 -9.40 1.57
N LEU A 171 -8.25 -10.07 2.41
CA LEU A 171 -8.49 -11.46 2.83
C LEU A 171 -9.79 -11.58 3.61
N ASN A 172 -10.05 -10.69 4.58
CA ASN A 172 -11.29 -10.68 5.37
C ASN A 172 -12.54 -10.36 4.52
N LYS A 173 -12.35 -9.77 3.34
CA LYS A 173 -13.41 -9.58 2.32
C LYS A 173 -13.57 -10.79 1.40
N GLY A 174 -12.84 -11.87 1.62
CA GLY A 174 -12.95 -13.11 0.87
C GLY A 174 -12.14 -13.13 -0.43
N LEU A 175 -11.17 -12.22 -0.63
CA LEU A 175 -10.25 -12.35 -1.74
C LEU A 175 -9.29 -13.53 -1.48
N SER A 176 -9.09 -14.38 -2.49
CA SER A 176 -8.15 -15.48 -2.35
C SER A 176 -6.71 -14.99 -2.16
N MET A 177 -5.88 -15.77 -1.48
CA MET A 177 -4.47 -15.48 -1.23
C MET A 177 -3.70 -15.18 -2.53
N SER A 178 -4.01 -15.91 -3.61
CA SER A 178 -3.39 -15.72 -4.92
C SER A 178 -3.74 -14.35 -5.54
N VAL A 179 -5.00 -13.90 -5.38
CA VAL A 179 -5.44 -12.57 -5.84
C VAL A 179 -4.76 -11.48 -5.02
N VAL A 180 -4.74 -11.62 -3.68
CA VAL A 180 -4.05 -10.65 -2.80
C VAL A 180 -2.56 -10.57 -3.14
N SER A 181 -1.89 -11.72 -3.34
CA SER A 181 -0.48 -11.78 -3.76
C SER A 181 -0.23 -11.01 -5.06
N ARG A 182 -1.09 -11.19 -6.05
CA ARG A 182 -1.01 -10.45 -7.33
C ARG A 182 -1.23 -8.96 -7.14
N LEU A 183 -2.22 -8.55 -6.37
CA LEU A 183 -2.50 -7.14 -6.09
C LEU A 183 -1.34 -6.46 -5.36
N LEU A 184 -0.72 -7.14 -4.41
CA LEU A 184 0.48 -6.67 -3.71
C LEU A 184 1.73 -6.65 -4.62
N GLY A 185 1.72 -7.31 -5.78
CA GLY A 185 2.88 -7.43 -6.67
C GLY A 185 3.99 -8.28 -6.08
N HIS A 186 3.65 -9.36 -5.38
CA HIS A 186 4.62 -10.38 -4.94
C HIS A 186 5.07 -11.23 -6.12
N GLY A 187 6.31 -11.71 -6.07
CA GLY A 187 6.85 -12.59 -7.10
C GLY A 187 6.34 -14.02 -6.99
N SER A 188 5.89 -14.43 -5.79
CA SER A 188 5.34 -15.74 -5.45
C SER A 188 4.24 -15.57 -4.42
N THR A 189 3.29 -16.53 -4.39
CA THR A 189 2.25 -16.61 -3.34
C THR A 189 2.83 -16.98 -1.99
N ASP A 190 3.97 -17.69 -1.95
CA ASP A 190 4.64 -18.14 -0.73
C ASP A 190 4.94 -16.97 0.24
N VAL A 191 5.33 -15.82 -0.31
CA VAL A 191 5.57 -14.61 0.48
C VAL A 191 4.27 -14.16 1.16
N THR A 192 3.16 -14.16 0.43
CA THR A 192 1.85 -13.77 0.96
C THR A 192 1.35 -14.78 1.98
N GLU A 193 1.53 -16.06 1.73
CA GLU A 193 1.15 -17.15 2.63
C GLU A 193 1.92 -17.08 3.95
N LYS A 194 3.25 -16.97 3.90
CA LYS A 194 4.08 -16.83 5.10
C LYS A 194 3.67 -15.65 5.98
N VAL A 195 3.34 -14.54 5.34
CA VAL A 195 3.01 -13.28 6.02
C VAL A 195 1.59 -13.30 6.57
N TYR A 196 0.62 -13.82 5.82
CA TYR A 196 -0.81 -13.67 6.13
C TYR A 196 -1.55 -14.97 6.43
N ALA A 197 -0.88 -16.15 6.45
CA ALA A 197 -1.51 -17.44 6.69
C ALA A 197 -2.31 -17.51 8.01
N LYS A 198 -1.89 -16.74 9.02
CA LYS A 198 -2.59 -16.65 10.31
C LYS A 198 -4.00 -16.03 10.25
N PHE A 199 -4.33 -15.33 9.16
CA PHE A 199 -5.66 -14.76 8.94
C PHE A 199 -6.59 -15.71 8.17
N LEU A 200 -6.06 -16.82 7.62
CA LEU A 200 -6.85 -17.83 6.90
C LEU A 200 -7.96 -18.49 7.74
N PRO A 201 -7.81 -18.76 9.05
CA PRO A 201 -8.87 -19.40 9.83
C PRO A 201 -10.18 -18.64 9.83
N GLU A 202 -10.13 -17.29 9.95
CA GLU A 202 -11.32 -16.43 9.90
C GLU A 202 -11.93 -16.42 8.50
N THR A 203 -11.09 -16.36 7.47
CA THR A 203 -11.50 -16.39 6.07
C THR A 203 -12.08 -17.74 5.68
N LEU A 204 -11.48 -18.85 6.13
CA LEU A 204 -11.98 -20.21 5.85
C LEU A 204 -13.36 -20.43 6.46
N SER A 205 -13.60 -19.98 7.69
CA SER A 205 -14.91 -20.07 8.34
C SER A 205 -15.97 -19.27 7.58
N ALA A 206 -15.62 -18.07 7.09
CA ALA A 206 -16.50 -17.24 6.29
C ALA A 206 -16.79 -17.86 4.90
N GLU A 207 -15.79 -18.46 4.25
CA GLU A 207 -15.97 -19.15 2.96
C GLU A 207 -16.83 -20.40 3.11
N VAL A 208 -16.62 -21.21 4.16
CA VAL A 208 -17.48 -22.36 4.45
C VAL A 208 -18.92 -21.93 4.75
N ALA A 209 -19.13 -20.81 5.44
CA ALA A 209 -20.46 -20.26 5.66
C ALA A 209 -21.15 -19.85 4.34
N ARG A 210 -20.43 -19.20 3.43
CA ARG A 210 -20.93 -18.88 2.08
C ARG A 210 -21.27 -20.12 1.27
N LEU A 211 -20.41 -21.15 1.29
CA LEU A 211 -20.69 -22.41 0.63
C LEU A 211 -21.94 -23.08 1.17
N LYS A 212 -22.20 -22.99 2.48
CA LYS A 212 -23.45 -23.50 3.07
C LYS A 212 -24.68 -22.72 2.56
N GLU A 213 -24.60 -21.40 2.43
CA GLU A 213 -25.67 -20.58 1.85
C GLU A 213 -25.90 -20.95 0.37
N ASP A 214 -24.83 -21.08 -0.42
CA ASP A 214 -24.89 -21.43 -1.84
C ASP A 214 -25.40 -22.85 -2.07
N PHE A 215 -25.18 -23.77 -1.14
CA PHE A 215 -25.62 -25.18 -1.22
C PHE A 215 -26.89 -25.47 -0.40
N ALA A 216 -27.52 -24.48 0.20
CA ALA A 216 -28.76 -24.67 0.98
C ALA A 216 -29.88 -25.37 0.19
N TYR A 217 -29.88 -25.26 -1.14
CA TYR A 217 -30.83 -25.99 -2.01
C TYR A 217 -30.51 -27.50 -2.15
N LEU A 218 -29.32 -27.94 -1.75
CA LEU A 218 -28.92 -29.34 -1.79
C LEU A 218 -29.26 -30.11 -0.48
N GLU A 219 -29.69 -29.39 0.57
CA GLU A 219 -30.12 -30.03 1.85
C GLU A 219 -31.47 -30.75 1.75
N ILE A 220 -32.03 -30.85 0.54
CA ILE A 220 -33.29 -31.58 0.25
C ILE A 220 -33.02 -33.06 -0.18
N LEU A 221 -31.78 -33.50 -0.16
CA LEU A 221 -31.40 -34.88 -0.42
C LEU A 221 -31.08 -35.62 0.88
#